data_1fb4595f6764d0d5e58f949e1fd1e1b6
#
_entry.id   1fb4595f6764d0d5e58f949e1fd1e1b6
#
_cell.length_a   1.000
_cell.length_b   1.000
_cell.length_c   1.000
_cell.angle_alpha   90.00
_cell.angle_beta   90.00
_cell.angle_gamma   90.00
#
_symmetry.space_group_name_H-M   'P 1'
#
loop_
_entity.id
_entity.type
_entity.pdbx_description
1 polymer ?
#
loop_
_entity_poly.entity_id
_entity_poly.type
_entity_poly.pdbx_seq_one_letter_code
_entity_poly.pdbx_strand_id
1 'polypeptide(L)'
;MSFAIRFENVSFAYPKKKTFALENVSFEVKEGSFFALLGANGAGKTTLLRLLSKRLPLEKGKILYSESLLKNKNLNLATLGILLENPGSYLQLSTEEYLKLFASLYGNENDYKNGLALLEQLGFSEKKDTHLGKLSLGNKQKLQIARAMQHLPRCLLLDEPAANLDPVSREILWEMLAKWQKENNGTLIVCSHILPELEKYATDYAILKKGVLEKSGDLKLKENPKKVLFEISASEKKEVEKLLASSGVEFKEQPFKQNTLENAYRNVYAKEK
;
A
#
# COMPACT_ATOMS: atom_id res chain seq x y z
N MET A 1 -14.43 6.07 -13.45
CA MET A 1 -13.16 5.37 -13.11
C MET A 1 -13.53 3.96 -12.70
N SER A 2 -12.86 2.95 -13.25
CA SER A 2 -13.09 1.55 -12.89
C SER A 2 -12.44 1.24 -11.54
N PHE A 3 -13.05 0.35 -10.76
CA PHE A 3 -12.46 -0.16 -9.53
C PHE A 3 -11.60 -1.40 -9.84
N ALA A 4 -10.48 -1.56 -9.17
CA ALA A 4 -9.73 -2.82 -9.15
C ALA A 4 -10.39 -3.80 -8.18
N ILE A 5 -10.78 -3.31 -7.00
CA ILE A 5 -11.36 -4.11 -5.92
C ILE A 5 -12.44 -3.29 -5.22
N ARG A 6 -13.58 -3.94 -4.93
CA ARG A 6 -14.67 -3.34 -4.14
C ARG A 6 -15.06 -4.28 -3.02
N PHE A 7 -15.11 -3.74 -1.81
CA PHE A 7 -15.61 -4.42 -0.62
C PHE A 7 -17.05 -3.96 -0.35
N GLU A 8 -17.96 -4.91 -0.15
CA GLU A 8 -19.38 -4.66 0.12
C GLU A 8 -19.80 -5.41 1.39
N ASN A 9 -20.04 -4.66 2.47
CA ASN A 9 -20.52 -5.15 3.77
C ASN A 9 -19.70 -6.35 4.31
N VAL A 10 -18.38 -6.29 4.14
CA VAL A 10 -17.48 -7.37 4.53
C VAL A 10 -17.37 -7.44 6.05
N SER A 11 -17.72 -8.60 6.62
CA SER A 11 -17.54 -8.90 8.03
C SER A 11 -16.84 -10.25 8.19
N PHE A 12 -15.94 -10.34 9.17
CA PHE A 12 -15.20 -11.55 9.46
C PHE A 12 -14.83 -11.65 10.95
N ALA A 13 -15.00 -12.84 11.51
CA ALA A 13 -14.53 -13.19 12.85
C ALA A 13 -13.64 -14.43 12.79
N TYR A 14 -12.53 -14.43 13.51
CA TYR A 14 -11.71 -15.64 13.63
C TYR A 14 -12.45 -16.71 14.44
N PRO A 15 -12.31 -18.00 14.06
CA PRO A 15 -12.86 -19.10 14.86
C PRO A 15 -12.46 -18.95 16.33
N LYS A 16 -13.39 -19.20 17.24
CA LYS A 16 -13.22 -19.09 18.70
C LYS A 16 -13.08 -17.66 19.26
N LYS A 17 -13.11 -16.59 18.43
CA LYS A 17 -13.18 -15.21 18.92
C LYS A 17 -14.62 -14.71 18.91
N LYS A 18 -15.06 -14.08 20.02
CA LYS A 18 -16.41 -13.49 20.14
C LYS A 18 -16.56 -12.14 19.43
N THR A 19 -15.43 -11.53 19.03
CA THR A 19 -15.41 -10.20 18.42
C THR A 19 -15.07 -10.28 16.95
N PHE A 20 -15.69 -9.44 16.14
CA PHE A 20 -15.36 -9.28 14.74
C PHE A 20 -13.94 -8.71 14.58
N ALA A 21 -13.19 -9.27 13.64
CA ALA A 21 -11.94 -8.70 13.18
C ALA A 21 -12.19 -7.64 12.08
N LEU A 22 -13.31 -7.79 11.37
CA LEU A 22 -13.87 -6.81 10.42
C LEU A 22 -15.39 -6.81 10.57
N GLU A 23 -16.00 -5.63 10.58
CA GLU A 23 -17.44 -5.47 10.74
C GLU A 23 -17.97 -4.46 9.72
N ASN A 24 -18.81 -4.94 8.81
CA ASN A 24 -19.52 -4.16 7.80
C ASN A 24 -18.64 -3.19 7.00
N VAL A 25 -17.48 -3.65 6.56
CA VAL A 25 -16.50 -2.83 5.82
C VAL A 25 -16.89 -2.72 4.35
N SER A 26 -17.05 -1.48 3.86
CA SER A 26 -17.41 -1.18 2.46
C SER A 26 -16.59 -0.01 1.94
N PHE A 27 -15.76 -0.24 0.90
CA PHE A 27 -15.03 0.79 0.16
C PHE A 27 -14.51 0.24 -1.17
N GLU A 28 -13.96 1.11 -2.00
CA GLU A 28 -13.39 0.76 -3.29
C GLU A 28 -11.91 1.14 -3.37
N VAL A 29 -11.15 0.31 -4.10
CA VAL A 29 -9.80 0.59 -4.55
C VAL A 29 -9.86 0.81 -6.06
N LYS A 30 -9.45 1.96 -6.55
CA LYS A 30 -9.46 2.27 -7.98
C LYS A 30 -8.35 1.52 -8.72
N GLU A 31 -8.59 1.20 -10.00
CA GLU A 31 -7.53 0.67 -10.85
C GLU A 31 -6.39 1.68 -11.00
N GLY A 32 -5.16 1.18 -10.95
CA GLY A 32 -3.97 2.01 -11.05
C GLY A 32 -3.73 2.91 -9.84
N SER A 33 -4.42 2.75 -8.70
CA SER A 33 -4.17 3.56 -7.52
C SER A 33 -3.02 3.05 -6.66
N PHE A 34 -2.37 3.97 -5.97
CA PHE A 34 -1.51 3.67 -4.83
C PHE A 34 -2.35 3.88 -3.56
N PHE A 35 -2.97 2.81 -3.07
CA PHE A 35 -3.94 2.86 -1.98
C PHE A 35 -3.29 2.61 -0.63
N ALA A 36 -3.45 3.55 0.31
CA ALA A 36 -2.99 3.42 1.68
C ALA A 36 -4.08 2.83 2.59
N LEU A 37 -3.86 1.64 3.15
CA LEU A 37 -4.73 1.03 4.15
C LEU A 37 -4.16 1.28 5.55
N LEU A 38 -4.79 2.18 6.29
CA LEU A 38 -4.30 2.70 7.57
C LEU A 38 -5.08 2.14 8.76
N GLY A 39 -4.43 2.15 9.91
CA GLY A 39 -5.06 1.75 11.17
C GLY A 39 -4.01 1.30 12.18
N ALA A 40 -4.34 1.33 13.45
CA ALA A 40 -3.49 0.82 14.52
C ALA A 40 -3.28 -0.71 14.39
N ASN A 41 -2.34 -1.25 15.17
CA ASN A 41 -2.17 -2.71 15.26
C ASN A 41 -3.47 -3.35 15.76
N GLY A 42 -3.88 -4.44 15.11
CA GLY A 42 -5.15 -5.11 15.40
C GLY A 42 -6.40 -4.44 14.79
N ALA A 43 -6.27 -3.35 14.01
CA ALA A 43 -7.41 -2.69 13.36
C ALA A 43 -8.10 -3.53 12.26
N GLY A 44 -7.52 -4.67 11.83
CA GLY A 44 -8.11 -5.54 10.80
C GLY A 44 -7.41 -5.50 9.44
N LYS A 45 -6.35 -4.68 9.26
CA LYS A 45 -5.66 -4.50 7.97
C LYS A 45 -5.18 -5.82 7.36
N THR A 46 -4.37 -6.59 8.07
CA THR A 46 -3.87 -7.90 7.62
C THR A 46 -5.01 -8.89 7.37
N THR A 47 -6.07 -8.86 8.18
CA THR A 47 -7.27 -9.69 7.98
C THR A 47 -7.95 -9.36 6.66
N LEU A 48 -8.10 -8.06 6.34
CA LEU A 48 -8.68 -7.61 5.09
C LEU A 48 -7.85 -8.09 3.87
N LEU A 49 -6.52 -7.95 3.94
CA LEU A 49 -5.63 -8.43 2.87
C LEU A 49 -5.67 -9.96 2.71
N ARG A 50 -5.81 -10.71 3.82
CA ARG A 50 -5.97 -12.18 3.76
C ARG A 50 -7.28 -12.61 3.13
N LEU A 51 -8.39 -11.93 3.41
CA LEU A 51 -9.68 -12.16 2.75
C LEU A 51 -9.60 -11.85 1.26
N LEU A 52 -9.01 -10.71 0.90
CA LEU A 52 -8.81 -10.27 -0.47
C LEU A 52 -7.98 -11.28 -1.28
N SER A 53 -6.93 -11.82 -0.70
CA SER A 53 -6.06 -12.82 -1.33
C SER A 53 -6.59 -14.26 -1.23
N LYS A 54 -7.83 -14.45 -0.74
CA LYS A 54 -8.47 -15.76 -0.51
C LYS A 54 -7.70 -16.70 0.45
N ARG A 55 -6.82 -16.15 1.28
CA ARG A 55 -6.14 -16.91 2.36
C ARG A 55 -7.06 -17.18 3.56
N LEU A 56 -8.15 -16.43 3.67
CA LEU A 56 -9.24 -16.66 4.58
C LEU A 56 -10.54 -16.77 3.80
N PRO A 57 -11.48 -17.65 4.20
CA PRO A 57 -12.80 -17.73 3.60
C PRO A 57 -13.62 -16.50 3.95
N LEU A 58 -14.31 -15.91 2.97
CA LEU A 58 -15.24 -14.81 3.18
C LEU A 58 -16.59 -15.39 3.62
N GLU A 59 -17.05 -15.03 4.80
CA GLU A 59 -18.32 -15.54 5.37
C GLU A 59 -19.48 -14.57 5.13
N LYS A 60 -19.25 -13.26 5.24
CA LYS A 60 -20.28 -12.23 5.07
C LYS A 60 -19.80 -11.09 4.20
N GLY A 61 -20.70 -10.58 3.36
CA GLY A 61 -20.43 -9.53 2.40
C GLY A 61 -19.92 -10.06 1.06
N LYS A 62 -19.31 -9.17 0.27
CA LYS A 62 -18.73 -9.50 -1.04
C LYS A 62 -17.42 -8.77 -1.25
N ILE A 63 -16.50 -9.41 -1.96
CA ILE A 63 -15.29 -8.78 -2.51
C ILE A 63 -15.37 -8.97 -4.03
N LEU A 64 -15.53 -7.86 -4.73
CA LEU A 64 -15.60 -7.83 -6.19
C LEU A 64 -14.23 -7.41 -6.74
N TYR A 65 -13.84 -8.03 -7.84
CA TYR A 65 -12.57 -7.78 -8.52
C TYR A 65 -12.85 -7.33 -9.95
N SER A 66 -12.01 -6.44 -10.48
CA SER A 66 -12.06 -6.07 -11.88
C SER A 66 -11.75 -7.25 -12.79
N GLU A 67 -12.17 -7.17 -14.04
CA GLU A 67 -11.90 -8.23 -15.04
C GLU A 67 -10.40 -8.49 -15.22
N SER A 68 -9.57 -7.45 -15.04
CA SER A 68 -8.11 -7.56 -15.13
C SER A 68 -7.49 -8.50 -14.11
N LEU A 69 -8.16 -8.73 -12.97
CA LEU A 69 -7.73 -9.62 -11.90
C LEU A 69 -8.39 -11.00 -11.96
N LEU A 70 -9.29 -11.22 -12.89
CA LEU A 70 -10.07 -12.47 -13.00
C LEU A 70 -9.53 -13.38 -14.11
N LYS A 71 -9.72 -14.69 -13.91
CA LYS A 71 -9.64 -15.74 -14.95
C LYS A 71 -10.84 -16.67 -14.77
N ASN A 72 -11.62 -16.85 -15.83
CA ASN A 72 -12.85 -17.65 -15.78
C ASN A 72 -13.78 -17.23 -14.63
N LYS A 73 -14.00 -15.92 -14.46
CA LYS A 73 -14.83 -15.32 -13.39
C LYS A 73 -14.31 -15.52 -11.95
N ASN A 74 -13.15 -16.12 -11.77
CA ASN A 74 -12.52 -16.30 -10.46
C ASN A 74 -11.27 -15.44 -10.34
N LEU A 75 -10.94 -15.02 -9.10
CA LEU A 75 -9.70 -14.31 -8.83
C LEU A 75 -8.50 -15.15 -9.29
N ASN A 76 -7.69 -14.57 -10.18
CA ASN A 76 -6.44 -15.15 -10.62
C ASN A 76 -5.32 -14.73 -9.70
N LEU A 77 -4.89 -15.61 -8.81
CA LEU A 77 -3.83 -15.31 -7.84
C LEU A 77 -2.48 -14.97 -8.51
N ALA A 78 -2.25 -15.41 -9.76
CA ALA A 78 -1.07 -15.03 -10.53
C ALA A 78 -1.08 -13.54 -10.96
N THR A 79 -2.21 -12.83 -10.84
CA THR A 79 -2.26 -11.39 -11.04
C THR A 79 -1.94 -10.58 -9.78
N LEU A 80 -1.77 -11.25 -8.64
CA LEU A 80 -1.48 -10.63 -7.35
C LEU A 80 -0.04 -10.87 -6.93
N GLY A 81 0.66 -9.80 -6.60
CA GLY A 81 1.90 -9.86 -5.80
C GLY A 81 1.57 -9.68 -4.32
N ILE A 82 1.98 -10.60 -3.47
CA ILE A 82 1.49 -10.66 -2.09
C ILE A 82 2.66 -10.68 -1.11
N LEU A 83 2.70 -9.70 -0.21
CA LEU A 83 3.61 -9.64 0.93
C LEU A 83 2.77 -9.47 2.20
N LEU A 84 2.44 -10.57 2.86
CA LEU A 84 1.59 -10.57 4.07
C LEU A 84 2.27 -11.14 5.32
N GLU A 85 3.31 -11.94 5.18
CA GLU A 85 3.94 -12.64 6.30
C GLU A 85 5.39 -13.00 6.00
N ASN A 86 6.15 -13.23 7.06
CA ASN A 86 7.55 -13.64 6.98
C ASN A 86 7.65 -15.12 6.53
N PRO A 87 8.50 -15.48 5.56
CA PRO A 87 8.63 -16.84 5.06
C PRO A 87 9.45 -17.73 6.03
N GLY A 88 8.95 -17.93 7.22
CA GLY A 88 9.63 -18.79 8.22
C GLY A 88 9.90 -20.23 7.77
N SER A 89 9.31 -20.65 6.64
CA SER A 89 9.33 -22.06 6.21
C SER A 89 10.43 -22.43 5.19
N TYR A 90 11.15 -21.45 4.62
CA TYR A 90 12.07 -21.67 3.49
C TYR A 90 13.53 -21.39 3.81
N LEU A 91 13.92 -21.49 5.08
CA LEU A 91 15.26 -21.10 5.56
C LEU A 91 16.42 -21.87 4.93
N GLN A 92 16.14 -23.07 4.41
CA GLN A 92 17.14 -23.94 3.77
C GLN A 92 17.41 -23.60 2.30
N LEU A 93 16.48 -22.86 1.64
CA LEU A 93 16.66 -22.48 0.27
C LEU A 93 17.66 -21.32 0.16
N SER A 94 18.42 -21.29 -0.91
CA SER A 94 19.17 -20.11 -1.32
C SER A 94 18.23 -19.02 -1.87
N THR A 95 18.73 -17.80 -1.95
CA THR A 95 18.00 -16.66 -2.52
C THR A 95 17.49 -16.95 -3.93
N GLU A 96 18.34 -17.54 -4.78
CA GLU A 96 17.94 -17.88 -6.16
C GLU A 96 16.93 -19.02 -6.22
N GLU A 97 17.12 -20.08 -5.42
CA GLU A 97 16.18 -21.21 -5.34
C GLU A 97 14.79 -20.76 -4.87
N TYR A 98 14.75 -19.84 -3.91
CA TYR A 98 13.51 -19.28 -3.42
C TYR A 98 12.77 -18.50 -4.52
N LEU A 99 13.46 -17.66 -5.27
CA LEU A 99 12.85 -16.96 -6.39
C LEU A 99 12.40 -17.91 -7.50
N LYS A 100 13.19 -18.92 -7.86
CA LYS A 100 12.84 -19.96 -8.85
C LYS A 100 11.60 -20.74 -8.44
N LEU A 101 11.50 -21.14 -7.17
CA LEU A 101 10.34 -21.84 -6.64
C LEU A 101 9.05 -21.04 -6.89
N PHE A 102 9.05 -19.76 -6.53
CA PHE A 102 7.87 -18.94 -6.73
C PHE A 102 7.62 -18.57 -8.20
N ALA A 103 8.64 -18.41 -9.01
CA ALA A 103 8.49 -18.21 -10.45
C ALA A 103 7.76 -19.40 -11.10
N SER A 104 8.16 -20.63 -10.78
CA SER A 104 7.50 -21.83 -11.29
C SER A 104 6.05 -21.96 -10.82
N LEU A 105 5.73 -21.60 -9.57
CA LEU A 105 4.37 -21.58 -9.05
C LEU A 105 3.45 -20.59 -9.77
N TYR A 106 3.99 -19.48 -10.25
CA TYR A 106 3.25 -18.50 -11.06
C TYR A 106 3.20 -18.85 -12.56
N GLY A 107 3.87 -19.92 -12.98
CA GLY A 107 3.77 -20.49 -14.33
C GLY A 107 4.81 -19.99 -15.33
N ASN A 108 5.81 -19.21 -14.92
CA ASN A 108 6.93 -18.80 -15.76
C ASN A 108 8.25 -18.89 -14.99
N GLU A 109 8.97 -19.96 -15.18
CA GLU A 109 10.24 -20.22 -14.48
C GLU A 109 11.30 -19.14 -14.70
N ASN A 110 11.25 -18.37 -15.78
CA ASN A 110 12.19 -17.31 -16.07
C ASN A 110 11.97 -16.05 -15.23
N ASP A 111 10.81 -15.89 -14.60
CA ASP A 111 10.51 -14.70 -13.79
C ASP A 111 11.45 -14.50 -12.60
N TYR A 112 12.17 -15.53 -12.14
CA TYR A 112 13.19 -15.38 -11.11
C TYR A 112 14.29 -14.38 -11.48
N LYS A 113 14.56 -14.20 -12.79
CA LYS A 113 15.53 -13.21 -13.28
C LYS A 113 15.09 -11.79 -12.99
N ASN A 114 13.76 -11.53 -13.13
CA ASN A 114 13.18 -10.25 -12.71
C ASN A 114 13.34 -10.05 -11.20
N GLY A 115 13.15 -11.12 -10.42
CA GLY A 115 13.37 -11.11 -8.98
C GLY A 115 14.81 -10.75 -8.59
N LEU A 116 15.80 -11.31 -9.28
CA LEU A 116 17.21 -10.97 -9.07
C LEU A 116 17.51 -9.50 -9.42
N ALA A 117 16.98 -9.00 -10.53
CA ALA A 117 17.12 -7.60 -10.92
C ALA A 117 16.47 -6.64 -9.92
N LEU A 118 15.30 -7.01 -9.36
CA LEU A 118 14.64 -6.24 -8.30
C LEU A 118 15.47 -6.23 -7.01
N LEU A 119 16.11 -7.33 -6.65
CA LEU A 119 17.01 -7.39 -5.50
C LEU A 119 18.21 -6.46 -5.66
N GLU A 120 18.81 -6.41 -6.85
CA GLU A 120 19.89 -5.48 -7.15
C GLU A 120 19.45 -4.02 -6.99
N GLN A 121 18.27 -3.66 -7.53
CA GLN A 121 17.69 -2.32 -7.37
C GLN A 121 17.44 -1.96 -5.89
N LEU A 122 17.02 -2.93 -5.07
CA LEU A 122 16.81 -2.75 -3.64
C LEU A 122 18.11 -2.72 -2.81
N GLY A 123 19.27 -2.80 -3.46
CA GLY A 123 20.56 -2.82 -2.76
C GLY A 123 20.74 -4.08 -1.92
N PHE A 124 20.36 -5.24 -2.44
CA PHE A 124 20.60 -6.53 -1.79
C PHE A 124 22.10 -6.86 -1.85
N SER A 125 22.74 -7.00 -0.69
CA SER A 125 24.20 -7.09 -0.58
C SER A 125 24.74 -8.53 -0.56
N GLU A 126 23.84 -9.51 -0.49
CA GLU A 126 24.25 -10.92 -0.37
C GLU A 126 24.37 -11.61 -1.73
N LYS A 127 25.09 -12.71 -1.74
CA LYS A 127 25.17 -13.55 -2.93
C LYS A 127 23.87 -14.32 -3.16
N LYS A 128 23.55 -14.62 -4.41
CA LYS A 128 22.33 -15.33 -4.80
C LYS A 128 22.24 -16.77 -4.27
N ASP A 129 23.35 -17.37 -3.92
CA ASP A 129 23.47 -18.69 -3.29
C ASP A 129 23.40 -18.66 -1.76
N THR A 130 23.30 -17.47 -1.14
CA THR A 130 23.14 -17.33 0.31
C THR A 130 21.79 -17.88 0.76
N HIS A 131 21.79 -18.80 1.72
CA HIS A 131 20.58 -19.38 2.29
C HIS A 131 19.76 -18.35 3.08
N LEU A 132 18.42 -18.41 2.98
CA LEU A 132 17.52 -17.48 3.65
C LEU A 132 17.72 -17.43 5.17
N GLY A 133 18.13 -18.55 5.79
CA GLY A 133 18.41 -18.61 7.21
C GLY A 133 19.53 -17.66 7.66
N LYS A 134 20.49 -17.38 6.77
CA LYS A 134 21.65 -16.52 7.04
C LYS A 134 21.40 -15.04 6.73
N LEU A 135 20.32 -14.70 6.03
CA LEU A 135 19.99 -13.32 5.66
C LEU A 135 19.60 -12.48 6.88
N SER A 136 20.02 -11.23 6.88
CA SER A 136 19.48 -10.21 7.81
C SER A 136 17.98 -10.03 7.61
N LEU A 137 17.29 -9.45 8.60
CA LEU A 137 15.85 -9.15 8.47
C LEU A 137 15.57 -8.21 7.29
N GLY A 138 16.42 -7.21 7.06
CA GLY A 138 16.29 -6.30 5.93
C GLY A 138 16.46 -7.02 4.59
N ASN A 139 17.45 -7.89 4.45
CA ASN A 139 17.63 -8.68 3.22
C ASN A 139 16.50 -9.70 3.00
N LYS A 140 15.96 -10.29 4.07
CA LYS A 140 14.74 -11.11 3.98
C LYS A 140 13.57 -10.31 3.46
N GLN A 141 13.41 -9.07 3.93
CA GLN A 141 12.36 -8.18 3.49
C GLN A 141 12.50 -7.82 1.99
N LYS A 142 13.71 -7.43 1.56
CA LYS A 142 14.02 -7.18 0.15
C LYS A 142 13.70 -8.38 -0.73
N LEU A 143 14.08 -9.58 -0.31
CA LEU A 143 13.80 -10.82 -1.03
C LEU A 143 12.31 -11.10 -1.18
N GLN A 144 11.52 -10.85 -0.15
CA GLN A 144 10.06 -11.03 -0.21
C GLN A 144 9.38 -10.04 -1.13
N ILE A 145 9.85 -8.79 -1.16
CA ILE A 145 9.37 -7.76 -2.09
C ILE A 145 9.67 -8.20 -3.53
N ALA A 146 10.92 -8.59 -3.79
CA ALA A 146 11.34 -9.08 -5.11
C ALA A 146 10.49 -10.28 -5.56
N ARG A 147 10.26 -11.27 -4.68
CA ARG A 147 9.39 -12.41 -4.93
C ARG A 147 7.94 -11.98 -5.25
N ALA A 148 7.40 -11.01 -4.52
CA ALA A 148 6.04 -10.54 -4.74
C ALA A 148 5.87 -9.82 -6.11
N MET A 149 6.94 -9.26 -6.66
CA MET A 149 6.92 -8.46 -7.89
C MET A 149 7.47 -9.19 -9.12
N GLN A 150 8.24 -10.27 -8.97
CA GLN A 150 9.00 -10.90 -10.06
C GLN A 150 8.15 -11.37 -11.26
N HIS A 151 6.91 -11.79 -11.02
CA HIS A 151 5.98 -12.28 -12.04
C HIS A 151 5.12 -11.18 -12.67
N LEU A 152 5.50 -9.90 -12.48
CA LEU A 152 4.83 -8.72 -13.03
C LEU A 152 3.32 -8.70 -12.75
N PRO A 153 2.91 -8.73 -11.48
CA PRO A 153 1.50 -8.76 -11.10
C PRO A 153 0.76 -7.49 -11.57
N ARG A 154 -0.55 -7.53 -11.59
CA ARG A 154 -1.41 -6.35 -11.84
C ARG A 154 -1.78 -5.62 -10.57
N CYS A 155 -1.76 -6.32 -9.45
CA CYS A 155 -2.07 -5.75 -8.14
C CYS A 155 -1.08 -6.24 -7.09
N LEU A 156 -0.55 -5.33 -6.27
CA LEU A 156 0.35 -5.62 -5.15
C LEU A 156 -0.38 -5.43 -3.82
N LEU A 157 -0.30 -6.43 -2.96
CA LEU A 157 -0.83 -6.42 -1.59
C LEU A 157 0.34 -6.49 -0.62
N LEU A 158 0.68 -5.37 0.00
CA LEU A 158 1.89 -5.23 0.80
C LEU A 158 1.54 -4.87 2.24
N ASP A 159 1.82 -5.77 3.17
CA ASP A 159 1.68 -5.51 4.61
C ASP A 159 3.04 -5.14 5.20
N GLU A 160 3.18 -3.88 5.65
CA GLU A 160 4.41 -3.30 6.21
C GLU A 160 5.67 -3.55 5.35
N PRO A 161 5.68 -3.18 4.05
CA PRO A 161 6.77 -3.52 3.15
C PRO A 161 8.11 -2.86 3.51
N ALA A 162 8.07 -1.69 4.17
CA ALA A 162 9.25 -0.94 4.60
C ALA A 162 9.79 -1.39 5.97
N ALA A 163 9.15 -2.36 6.64
CA ALA A 163 9.63 -2.86 7.92
C ALA A 163 11.04 -3.47 7.79
N ASN A 164 11.86 -3.26 8.82
CA ASN A 164 13.24 -3.76 8.90
C ASN A 164 14.22 -3.26 7.81
N LEU A 165 13.80 -2.30 6.98
CA LEU A 165 14.69 -1.63 6.03
C LEU A 165 15.35 -0.40 6.68
N ASP A 166 16.60 -0.15 6.31
CA ASP A 166 17.29 1.10 6.62
C ASP A 166 16.66 2.27 5.84
N PRO A 167 16.90 3.54 6.23
CA PRO A 167 16.27 4.70 5.60
C PRO A 167 16.50 4.80 4.09
N VAL A 168 17.71 4.47 3.61
CA VAL A 168 18.06 4.52 2.18
C VAL A 168 17.29 3.42 1.40
N SER A 169 17.33 2.18 1.89
CA SER A 169 16.58 1.07 1.30
C SER A 169 15.07 1.33 1.27
N ARG A 170 14.56 2.06 2.26
CA ARG A 170 13.15 2.45 2.35
C ARG A 170 12.76 3.44 1.24
N GLU A 171 13.59 4.46 1.03
CA GLU A 171 13.37 5.45 -0.04
C GLU A 171 13.39 4.77 -1.41
N ILE A 172 14.39 3.93 -1.67
CA ILE A 172 14.49 3.14 -2.91
C ILE A 172 13.24 2.28 -3.12
N LEU A 173 12.73 1.62 -2.07
CA LEU A 173 11.52 0.82 -2.15
C LEU A 173 10.31 1.65 -2.59
N TRP A 174 10.08 2.79 -1.94
CA TRP A 174 8.91 3.63 -2.25
C TRP A 174 8.97 4.20 -3.67
N GLU A 175 10.15 4.64 -4.11
CA GLU A 175 10.36 5.11 -5.49
C GLU A 175 10.13 3.99 -6.51
N MET A 176 10.66 2.80 -6.24
CA MET A 176 10.47 1.62 -7.10
C MET A 176 8.99 1.22 -7.20
N LEU A 177 8.25 1.21 -6.09
CA LEU A 177 6.82 0.91 -6.07
C LEU A 177 6.01 1.98 -6.83
N ALA A 178 6.32 3.26 -6.63
CA ALA A 178 5.66 4.35 -7.33
C ALA A 178 5.94 4.33 -8.84
N LYS A 179 7.18 4.03 -9.22
CA LYS A 179 7.57 3.85 -10.63
C LYS A 179 6.82 2.67 -11.25
N TRP A 180 6.85 1.50 -10.58
CA TRP A 180 6.12 0.32 -11.05
C TRP A 180 4.62 0.61 -11.25
N GLN A 181 3.99 1.30 -10.30
CA GLN A 181 2.57 1.67 -10.38
C GLN A 181 2.28 2.53 -11.62
N LYS A 182 3.12 3.54 -11.89
CA LYS A 182 2.93 4.45 -13.03
C LYS A 182 3.18 3.77 -14.38
N GLU A 183 4.27 3.01 -14.50
CA GLU A 183 4.67 2.38 -15.75
C GLU A 183 3.75 1.23 -16.18
N ASN A 184 3.21 0.48 -15.21
CA ASN A 184 2.36 -0.69 -15.46
C ASN A 184 0.86 -0.42 -15.26
N ASN A 185 0.48 0.82 -14.90
CA ASN A 185 -0.87 1.14 -14.42
C ASN A 185 -1.33 0.14 -13.34
N GLY A 186 -0.36 -0.27 -12.50
CA GLY A 186 -0.55 -1.29 -11.49
C GLY A 186 -1.30 -0.73 -10.28
N THR A 187 -2.06 -1.58 -9.59
CA THR A 187 -2.75 -1.21 -8.36
C THR A 187 -1.93 -1.65 -7.16
N LEU A 188 -1.67 -0.74 -6.20
CA LEU A 188 -1.04 -1.09 -4.93
C LEU A 188 -2.03 -0.91 -3.78
N ILE A 189 -2.05 -1.89 -2.86
CA ILE A 189 -2.66 -1.73 -1.53
C ILE A 189 -1.54 -1.94 -0.51
N VAL A 190 -1.21 -0.88 0.21
CA VAL A 190 -0.11 -0.88 1.17
C VAL A 190 -0.65 -0.60 2.57
N CYS A 191 -0.36 -1.50 3.50
CA CYS A 191 -0.50 -1.23 4.93
C CYS A 191 0.83 -0.72 5.46
N SER A 192 0.84 0.42 6.13
CA SER A 192 1.98 0.91 6.89
C SER A 192 1.52 1.80 8.04
N HIS A 193 2.34 1.88 9.06
CA HIS A 193 2.15 2.81 10.17
C HIS A 193 2.99 4.09 9.99
N ILE A 194 3.83 4.18 8.97
CA ILE A 194 4.68 5.34 8.68
C ILE A 194 3.95 6.26 7.70
N LEU A 195 3.06 7.08 8.23
CA LEU A 195 2.18 7.95 7.46
C LEU A 195 2.90 8.93 6.51
N PRO A 196 4.00 9.64 6.94
CA PRO A 196 4.67 10.60 6.06
C PRO A 196 5.25 9.97 4.79
N GLU A 197 5.70 8.71 4.86
CA GLU A 197 6.23 8.00 3.69
C GLU A 197 5.10 7.66 2.70
N LEU A 198 3.97 7.15 3.20
CA LEU A 198 2.81 6.84 2.35
C LEU A 198 2.19 8.09 1.74
N GLU A 199 2.13 9.19 2.49
CA GLU A 199 1.53 10.43 2.04
C GLU A 199 2.16 10.99 0.77
N LYS A 200 3.47 10.79 0.60
CA LYS A 200 4.21 11.22 -0.60
C LYS A 200 3.76 10.49 -1.88
N TYR A 201 3.26 9.27 -1.76
CA TYR A 201 2.99 8.40 -2.92
C TYR A 201 1.53 7.98 -3.07
N ALA A 202 0.78 7.90 -1.98
CA ALA A 202 -0.59 7.41 -1.99
C ALA A 202 -1.53 8.36 -2.74
N THR A 203 -2.46 7.79 -3.50
CA THR A 203 -3.51 8.53 -4.22
C THR A 203 -4.84 8.48 -3.51
N ASP A 204 -5.08 7.40 -2.77
CA ASP A 204 -6.33 7.10 -2.09
C ASP A 204 -6.04 6.39 -0.76
N TYR A 205 -6.99 6.42 0.18
CA TYR A 205 -6.80 5.78 1.47
C TYR A 205 -8.08 5.22 2.08
N ALA A 206 -7.93 4.26 3.01
CA ALA A 206 -8.94 3.87 3.98
C ALA A 206 -8.33 3.76 5.37
N ILE A 207 -9.09 4.16 6.41
CA ILE A 207 -8.69 4.07 7.81
C ILE A 207 -9.62 3.08 8.52
N LEU A 208 -9.03 2.00 9.02
CA LEU A 208 -9.71 1.02 9.84
C LEU A 208 -9.44 1.28 11.33
N LYS A 209 -10.47 1.15 12.15
CA LYS A 209 -10.38 1.21 13.59
C LYS A 209 -11.24 0.10 14.22
N LYS A 210 -10.61 -0.81 14.98
CA LYS A 210 -11.29 -1.93 15.64
C LYS A 210 -12.20 -2.76 14.70
N GLY A 211 -11.74 -2.98 13.47
CA GLY A 211 -12.46 -3.76 12.47
C GLY A 211 -13.50 -2.99 11.65
N VAL A 212 -13.71 -1.71 11.92
CA VAL A 212 -14.69 -0.85 11.23
C VAL A 212 -13.97 0.13 10.33
N LEU A 213 -14.58 0.45 9.17
CA LEU A 213 -14.14 1.54 8.31
C LEU A 213 -14.57 2.88 8.89
N GLU A 214 -13.63 3.68 9.35
CA GLU A 214 -13.90 5.01 9.89
C GLU A 214 -13.91 6.09 8.81
N LYS A 215 -13.02 5.96 7.82
CA LYS A 215 -12.90 6.94 6.74
C LYS A 215 -12.21 6.34 5.52
N SER A 216 -12.63 6.79 4.34
CA SER A 216 -11.92 6.55 3.09
C SER A 216 -12.02 7.78 2.19
N GLY A 217 -11.09 7.94 1.26
CA GLY A 217 -11.12 9.08 0.35
C GLY A 217 -9.89 9.17 -0.55
N ASP A 218 -9.91 10.20 -1.40
CA ASP A 218 -8.82 10.56 -2.30
C ASP A 218 -7.86 11.52 -1.58
N LEU A 219 -6.56 11.34 -1.82
CA LEU A 219 -5.51 12.25 -1.35
C LEU A 219 -5.16 13.31 -2.38
N LYS A 220 -5.46 13.08 -3.65
CA LYS A 220 -5.28 14.10 -4.67
C LYS A 220 -6.07 15.33 -4.28
N LEU A 221 -5.36 16.40 -3.97
CA LEU A 221 -5.93 17.74 -3.97
C LEU A 221 -6.73 17.86 -5.29
N LYS A 222 -8.01 18.18 -5.20
CA LYS A 222 -8.72 18.69 -6.36
C LYS A 222 -7.96 19.95 -6.74
N GLU A 223 -7.02 19.85 -7.66
CA GLU A 223 -6.46 21.02 -8.31
C GLU A 223 -7.66 21.74 -8.92
N ASN A 224 -8.07 22.79 -8.25
CA ASN A 224 -9.00 23.73 -8.87
C ASN A 224 -8.13 24.58 -9.81
N PRO A 225 -8.20 24.37 -11.14
CA PRO A 225 -7.31 25.06 -12.08
C PRO A 225 -7.49 26.59 -12.06
N LYS A 226 -8.50 27.09 -11.33
CA LYS A 226 -8.78 28.51 -11.12
C LYS A 226 -8.25 29.07 -9.81
N LYS A 227 -7.59 28.28 -8.96
CA LYS A 227 -7.03 28.72 -7.67
C LYS A 227 -5.62 28.24 -7.51
N VAL A 228 -4.73 29.13 -7.18
CA VAL A 228 -3.34 28.85 -6.83
C VAL A 228 -3.21 29.03 -5.33
N LEU A 229 -2.62 28.06 -4.63
CA LEU A 229 -2.33 28.12 -3.21
C LEU A 229 -0.84 28.39 -3.04
N PHE A 230 -0.51 29.41 -2.25
CA PHE A 230 0.85 29.72 -1.87
C PHE A 230 1.01 29.50 -0.37
N GLU A 231 2.10 28.85 0.02
CA GLU A 231 2.53 28.77 1.42
C GLU A 231 3.51 29.92 1.67
N ILE A 232 3.22 30.72 2.68
CA ILE A 232 4.06 31.85 3.08
C ILE A 232 4.39 31.73 4.57
N SER A 233 5.58 32.18 4.97
CA SER A 233 5.92 32.22 6.39
C SER A 233 5.06 33.25 7.12
N ALA A 234 4.77 32.99 8.42
CA ALA A 234 3.97 33.93 9.23
C ALA A 234 4.62 35.30 9.34
N SER A 235 5.94 35.40 9.21
CA SER A 235 6.69 36.63 9.22
C SER A 235 6.51 37.49 7.96
N GLU A 236 6.25 36.88 6.82
CA GLU A 236 6.10 37.51 5.50
C GLU A 236 4.64 37.84 5.16
N LYS A 237 3.69 37.37 5.97
CA LYS A 237 2.23 37.50 5.73
C LYS A 237 1.84 38.94 5.40
N LYS A 238 2.22 39.92 6.20
CA LYS A 238 1.82 41.33 6.02
C LYS A 238 2.38 41.95 4.74
N GLU A 239 3.54 41.52 4.30
CA GLU A 239 4.19 42.02 3.11
C GLU A 239 3.54 41.42 1.85
N VAL A 240 3.24 40.12 1.88
CA VAL A 240 2.54 39.42 0.79
C VAL A 240 1.09 39.92 0.64
N GLU A 241 0.38 40.16 1.74
CA GLU A 241 -0.97 40.76 1.70
C GLU A 241 -0.96 42.15 1.04
N LYS A 242 0.02 43.01 1.37
CA LYS A 242 0.19 44.33 0.72
C LYS A 242 0.47 44.21 -0.77
N LEU A 243 1.36 43.30 -1.18
CA LEU A 243 1.70 43.06 -2.57
C LEU A 243 0.49 42.55 -3.37
N LEU A 244 -0.27 41.61 -2.86
CA LEU A 244 -1.45 41.08 -3.52
C LEU A 244 -2.55 42.15 -3.62
N ALA A 245 -2.78 42.94 -2.59
CA ALA A 245 -3.74 44.04 -2.59
C ALA A 245 -3.37 45.13 -3.60
N SER A 246 -2.08 45.46 -3.72
CA SER A 246 -1.61 46.47 -4.69
C SER A 246 -1.67 46.02 -6.14
N SER A 247 -1.61 44.70 -6.38
CA SER A 247 -1.68 44.11 -7.73
C SER A 247 -3.09 43.84 -8.24
N GLY A 248 -4.14 44.17 -7.43
CA GLY A 248 -5.54 43.92 -7.79
C GLY A 248 -5.93 42.42 -7.81
N VAL A 249 -5.15 41.56 -7.19
CA VAL A 249 -5.42 40.13 -7.09
C VAL A 249 -6.36 39.87 -5.90
N GLU A 250 -7.52 39.31 -6.17
CA GLU A 250 -8.39 38.83 -5.10
C GLU A 250 -7.76 37.60 -4.42
N PHE A 251 -7.53 37.70 -3.13
CA PHE A 251 -7.03 36.59 -2.32
C PHE A 251 -7.94 36.35 -1.11
N LYS A 252 -7.98 35.10 -0.68
CA LYS A 252 -8.68 34.71 0.52
C LYS A 252 -7.78 33.87 1.39
N GLU A 253 -7.54 34.34 2.60
CA GLU A 253 -6.84 33.53 3.60
C GLU A 253 -7.68 32.29 3.94
N GLN A 254 -7.08 31.13 3.84
CA GLN A 254 -7.64 29.90 4.37
C GLN A 254 -6.61 29.25 5.25
N PRO A 255 -6.98 28.80 6.48
CA PRO A 255 -6.08 27.97 7.24
C PRO A 255 -5.66 26.78 6.38
N PHE A 256 -4.36 26.52 6.28
CA PHE A 256 -3.81 25.44 5.50
C PHE A 256 -4.36 24.09 6.03
N LYS A 257 -5.47 23.65 5.44
CA LYS A 257 -6.03 22.32 5.66
C LYS A 257 -5.45 21.42 4.58
N GLN A 258 -4.24 20.95 4.79
CA GLN A 258 -3.78 19.80 4.04
C GLN A 258 -4.73 18.64 4.34
N ASN A 259 -5.27 18.04 3.28
CA ASN A 259 -5.95 16.76 3.36
C ASN A 259 -4.87 15.64 3.46
N THR A 260 -4.03 15.75 4.51
CA THR A 260 -2.92 14.84 4.73
C THR A 260 -3.43 13.53 5.33
N LEU A 261 -2.75 12.43 5.02
CA LEU A 261 -3.00 11.13 5.68
C LEU A 261 -2.89 11.27 7.19
N GLU A 262 -1.93 12.07 7.67
CA GLU A 262 -1.74 12.32 9.09
C GLU A 262 -2.95 13.00 9.71
N ASN A 263 -3.51 14.04 9.08
CA ASN A 263 -4.71 14.72 9.58
C ASN A 263 -5.94 13.80 9.53
N ALA A 264 -6.08 13.01 8.47
CA ALA A 264 -7.15 12.02 8.38
C ALA A 264 -7.04 10.97 9.50
N TYR A 265 -5.85 10.47 9.74
CA TYR A 265 -5.56 9.47 10.79
C TYR A 265 -5.76 10.06 12.19
N ARG A 266 -5.20 11.25 12.48
CA ARG A 266 -5.37 11.94 13.77
C ARG A 266 -6.83 12.18 14.12
N ASN A 267 -7.67 12.59 13.17
CA ASN A 267 -9.10 12.82 13.40
C ASN A 267 -9.86 11.56 13.81
N VAL A 268 -9.39 10.38 13.39
CA VAL A 268 -10.00 9.08 13.76
C VAL A 268 -9.53 8.63 15.14
N TYR A 269 -8.25 8.85 15.47
CA TYR A 269 -7.66 8.28 16.70
C TYR A 269 -7.52 9.28 17.87
N ALA A 270 -7.55 10.62 17.62
CA ALA A 270 -7.42 11.63 18.68
C ALA A 270 -8.67 11.77 19.59
N LYS A 271 -9.80 11.17 19.21
CA LYS A 271 -11.05 11.20 20.01
C LYS A 271 -11.08 10.21 21.17
N GLU A 272 -9.99 9.52 21.47
CA GLU A 272 -9.88 8.52 22.55
C GLU A 272 -9.12 9.05 23.79
N LYS A 273 -8.92 10.38 23.92
CA LYS A 273 -8.36 10.99 25.15
C LYS A 273 -9.46 11.67 25.95
#